data_6c5f27ec00f2829c579bc3fc922612b8
#
_entry.id   6c5f27ec00f2829c579bc3fc922612b8
#
_cell.length_a   1.000
_cell.length_b   1.000
_cell.length_c   1.000
_cell.angle_alpha   90.00
_cell.angle_beta   90.00
_cell.angle_gamma   90.00
#
_symmetry.space_group_name_H-M   'P 1'
#
loop_
_entity.id
_entity.type
_entity.pdbx_description
1 polymer ?
#
loop_
_entity_poly.entity_id
_entity_poly.type
_entity_poly.pdbx_seq_one_letter_code
_entity_poly.pdbx_strand_id
1 'polypeptide(L)'
;MSTARLITTYAPRSPEAVVLVLHGGASRAGRPEVSPAQLSVLRMVPVARRIARAGRGRIAVLRLLNSHRGWDTSHTPVDDVAWALAQVRERYGDLPVGLVGHSLGGRAALLAGALPGVRSVVALNPWVYPTDRADLSGRDVLVVHGTDDRIASPERARVVASTIPDATFLPVDGGKHAMLRHGATFERAAADFVLSSLLRSSTPGG
;
A
#
# COMPACT_ATOMS: atom_id res chain seq x y z
N MET A 1 3.88 -9.31 21.62
CA MET A 1 4.46 -8.12 20.96
C MET A 1 4.55 -8.43 19.47
N SER A 2 4.21 -7.49 18.57
CA SER A 2 4.34 -7.70 17.12
C SER A 2 5.83 -7.85 16.75
N THR A 3 6.15 -8.84 15.91
CA THR A 3 7.49 -9.00 15.30
C THR A 3 7.61 -8.23 13.98
N ALA A 4 6.60 -7.43 13.63
CA ALA A 4 6.63 -6.56 12.46
C ALA A 4 7.78 -5.56 12.54
N ARG A 5 8.33 -5.17 11.39
CA ARG A 5 9.47 -4.24 11.31
C ARG A 5 9.29 -3.21 10.22
N LEU A 6 9.76 -1.99 10.46
CA LEU A 6 9.86 -0.95 9.45
C LEU A 6 11.27 -0.90 8.87
N ILE A 7 11.37 -0.93 7.54
CA ILE A 7 12.61 -0.77 6.79
C ILE A 7 12.56 0.58 6.09
N THR A 8 13.45 1.50 6.46
CA THR A 8 13.56 2.80 5.83
C THR A 8 14.15 2.64 4.43
N THR A 9 13.40 3.04 3.40
CA THR A 9 13.90 3.17 2.03
C THR A 9 14.52 4.54 1.81
N TYR A 10 13.85 5.58 2.32
CA TYR A 10 14.31 6.96 2.28
C TYR A 10 13.66 7.77 3.41
N ALA A 11 14.42 8.62 4.07
CA ALA A 11 13.94 9.52 5.12
C ALA A 11 14.67 10.86 5.03
N PRO A 12 14.03 11.91 4.49
CA PRO A 12 14.57 13.27 4.52
C PRO A 12 14.53 13.84 5.94
N ARG A 13 15.29 14.91 6.18
CA ARG A 13 15.35 15.57 7.51
C ARG A 13 13.98 16.13 7.94
N SER A 14 13.23 16.69 7.00
CA SER A 14 11.92 17.30 7.24
C SER A 14 10.92 16.82 6.19
N PRO A 15 10.35 15.61 6.35
CA PRO A 15 9.32 15.14 5.43
C PRO A 15 8.03 15.92 5.64
N GLU A 16 7.27 16.09 4.56
CA GLU A 16 5.92 16.68 4.57
C GLU A 16 4.83 15.59 4.67
N ALA A 17 5.19 14.35 4.33
CA ALA A 17 4.30 13.19 4.42
C ALA A 17 5.12 11.90 4.48
N VAL A 18 4.44 10.79 4.81
CA VAL A 18 5.04 9.46 4.88
C VAL A 18 4.30 8.50 3.96
N VAL A 19 5.04 7.62 3.28
CA VAL A 19 4.46 6.50 2.54
C VAL A 19 4.91 5.18 3.15
N LEU A 20 3.93 4.35 3.55
CA LEU A 20 4.12 2.97 3.96
C LEU A 20 3.88 2.04 2.77
N VAL A 21 4.88 1.26 2.43
CA VAL A 21 4.83 0.28 1.34
C VAL A 21 4.66 -1.13 1.92
N LEU A 22 3.59 -1.81 1.50
CA LEU A 22 3.12 -3.07 2.07
C LEU A 22 3.33 -4.20 1.05
N HIS A 23 4.01 -5.27 1.48
CA HIS A 23 4.24 -6.43 0.62
C HIS A 23 3.10 -7.45 0.70
N GLY A 24 3.01 -8.30 -0.32
CA GLY A 24 2.16 -9.48 -0.33
C GLY A 24 2.85 -10.72 0.25
N GLY A 25 2.32 -11.86 -0.08
CA GLY A 25 2.89 -13.16 0.25
C GLY A 25 1.81 -14.17 0.62
N ALA A 26 1.92 -15.38 0.07
CA ALA A 26 0.98 -16.48 0.36
C ALA A 26 1.16 -16.98 1.80
N SER A 27 0.06 -17.40 2.40
CA SER A 27 0.06 -18.12 3.68
C SER A 27 0.87 -19.40 3.58
N ARG A 28 1.53 -19.76 4.67
CA ARG A 28 2.23 -21.06 4.81
C ARG A 28 1.89 -21.68 6.15
N ALA A 29 1.88 -23.01 6.18
CA ALA A 29 1.72 -23.77 7.42
C ALA A 29 2.80 -23.35 8.43
N GLY A 30 2.45 -23.31 9.71
CA GLY A 30 3.34 -22.88 10.80
C GLY A 30 3.55 -21.35 10.88
N ARG A 31 2.93 -20.56 10.00
CA ARG A 31 3.01 -19.09 10.00
C ARG A 31 4.44 -18.55 10.22
N PRO A 32 5.40 -18.90 9.33
CA PRO A 32 6.78 -18.45 9.50
C PRO A 32 6.88 -16.92 9.44
N GLU A 33 7.87 -16.37 10.10
CA GLU A 33 8.22 -14.95 10.00
C GLU A 33 8.55 -14.53 8.56
N VAL A 34 8.33 -13.27 8.27
CA VAL A 34 8.65 -12.71 6.95
C VAL A 34 10.14 -12.42 6.85
N SER A 35 10.78 -12.99 5.82
CA SER A 35 12.17 -12.68 5.49
C SER A 35 12.26 -11.45 4.60
N PRO A 36 13.21 -10.52 4.85
CA PRO A 36 13.48 -9.38 3.96
C PRO A 36 13.85 -9.80 2.53
N ALA A 37 14.40 -10.99 2.34
CA ALA A 37 14.79 -11.56 1.05
C ALA A 37 13.63 -12.27 0.32
N GLN A 38 12.44 -12.34 0.91
CA GLN A 38 11.29 -12.96 0.29
C GLN A 38 10.89 -12.19 -0.99
N LEU A 39 10.61 -12.91 -2.08
CA LEU A 39 10.31 -12.31 -3.40
C LEU A 39 9.16 -11.29 -3.36
N SER A 40 8.12 -11.54 -2.56
CA SER A 40 7.01 -10.60 -2.39
C SER A 40 7.43 -9.30 -1.69
N VAL A 41 8.42 -9.35 -0.80
CA VAL A 41 9.03 -8.17 -0.16
C VAL A 41 9.92 -7.42 -1.14
N LEU A 42 10.79 -8.15 -1.86
CA LEU A 42 11.70 -7.57 -2.85
C LEU A 42 10.96 -6.89 -3.99
N ARG A 43 9.80 -7.42 -4.39
CA ARG A 43 8.93 -6.84 -5.43
C ARG A 43 8.51 -5.41 -5.13
N MET A 44 8.37 -5.04 -3.86
CA MET A 44 7.98 -3.69 -3.47
C MET A 44 9.15 -2.70 -3.36
N VAL A 45 10.39 -3.16 -3.53
CA VAL A 45 11.57 -2.27 -3.52
C VAL A 45 11.57 -1.28 -4.69
N PRO A 46 11.31 -1.68 -5.95
CA PRO A 46 11.21 -0.72 -7.06
C PRO A 46 10.12 0.32 -6.85
N VAL A 47 8.93 -0.09 -6.37
CA VAL A 47 7.82 0.82 -6.05
C VAL A 47 8.25 1.85 -5.01
N ALA A 48 8.83 1.39 -3.89
CA ALA A 48 9.30 2.26 -2.82
C ALA A 48 10.38 3.25 -3.30
N ARG A 49 11.34 2.78 -4.10
CA ARG A 49 12.39 3.61 -4.69
C ARG A 49 11.84 4.64 -5.69
N ARG A 50 10.83 4.25 -6.48
CA ARG A 50 10.17 5.16 -7.41
C ARG A 50 9.49 6.30 -6.67
N ILE A 51 8.71 6.00 -5.63
CA ILE A 51 8.04 7.00 -4.79
C ILE A 51 9.08 7.93 -4.13
N ALA A 52 10.14 7.38 -3.56
CA ALA A 52 11.20 8.15 -2.92
C ALA A 52 11.86 9.16 -3.88
N ARG A 53 12.19 8.72 -5.11
CA ARG A 53 12.77 9.61 -6.12
C ARG A 53 11.79 10.69 -6.58
N ALA A 54 10.55 10.30 -6.85
CA ALA A 54 9.51 11.22 -7.32
C ALA A 54 9.12 12.24 -6.24
N GLY A 55 9.21 11.87 -4.96
CA GLY A 55 8.93 12.75 -3.81
C GLY A 55 9.98 13.86 -3.58
N ARG A 56 11.10 13.84 -4.30
CA ARG A 56 12.12 14.90 -4.33
C ARG A 56 12.51 15.44 -2.94
N GLY A 57 12.72 14.57 -1.98
CA GLY A 57 13.12 14.94 -0.62
C GLY A 57 11.99 15.39 0.30
N ARG A 58 10.73 15.39 -0.15
CA ARG A 58 9.56 15.81 0.63
C ARG A 58 8.85 14.65 1.35
N ILE A 59 9.09 13.41 0.94
CA ILE A 59 8.39 12.23 1.41
C ILE A 59 9.35 11.26 2.11
N ALA A 60 9.00 10.81 3.31
CA ALA A 60 9.63 9.64 3.91
C ALA A 60 8.97 8.36 3.37
N VAL A 61 9.78 7.38 2.97
CA VAL A 61 9.29 6.11 2.43
C VAL A 61 9.80 4.94 3.26
N LEU A 62 8.88 4.24 3.89
CA LEU A 62 9.12 3.09 4.74
C LEU A 62 8.47 1.86 4.14
N ARG A 63 9.09 0.69 4.29
CA ARG A 63 8.51 -0.59 3.92
C ARG A 63 8.17 -1.36 5.19
N LEU A 64 6.92 -1.81 5.31
CA LEU A 64 6.51 -2.69 6.38
C LEU A 64 6.92 -4.13 6.04
N LEU A 65 7.61 -4.76 6.96
CA LEU A 65 7.82 -6.19 7.00
C LEU A 65 6.83 -6.77 8.01
N ASN A 66 5.83 -7.49 7.50
CA ASN A 66 4.79 -8.07 8.35
C ASN A 66 5.40 -9.08 9.35
N SER A 67 4.74 -9.26 10.47
CA SER A 67 5.15 -10.22 11.50
C SER A 67 5.19 -11.66 10.99
N HIS A 68 4.18 -12.04 10.20
CA HIS A 68 4.01 -13.40 9.67
C HIS A 68 3.63 -13.39 8.19
N ARG A 69 3.88 -14.52 7.52
CA ARG A 69 3.53 -14.71 6.12
C ARG A 69 2.03 -14.98 5.94
N GLY A 70 1.45 -14.28 4.97
CA GLY A 70 0.09 -14.53 4.52
C GLY A 70 -0.97 -13.80 5.32
N TRP A 71 -2.18 -14.32 5.24
CA TRP A 71 -3.38 -13.79 5.89
C TRP A 71 -3.95 -14.83 6.85
N ASP A 72 -4.43 -14.39 7.99
CA ASP A 72 -5.10 -15.23 8.98
C ASP A 72 -6.51 -14.71 9.31
N THR A 73 -7.24 -15.46 10.12
CA THR A 73 -8.59 -15.11 10.57
C THR A 73 -8.64 -13.88 11.47
N SER A 74 -7.52 -13.53 12.11
CA SER A 74 -7.37 -12.36 12.98
C SER A 74 -6.95 -11.10 12.23
N HIS A 75 -6.80 -11.17 10.90
CA HIS A 75 -6.37 -10.05 10.06
C HIS A 75 -5.02 -9.43 10.48
N THR A 76 -4.08 -10.26 10.95
CA THR A 76 -2.75 -9.83 11.41
C THR A 76 -2.05 -8.81 10.49
N PRO A 77 -2.14 -8.89 9.14
CA PRO A 77 -1.55 -7.84 8.30
C PRO A 77 -2.14 -6.44 8.48
N VAL A 78 -3.41 -6.33 8.90
CA VAL A 78 -4.04 -5.04 9.23
C VAL A 78 -3.53 -4.52 10.56
N ASP A 79 -3.36 -5.41 11.55
CA ASP A 79 -2.79 -5.07 12.85
C ASP A 79 -1.33 -4.62 12.71
N ASP A 80 -0.55 -5.26 11.83
CA ASP A 80 0.82 -4.85 11.51
C ASP A 80 0.85 -3.44 10.87
N VAL A 81 -0.14 -3.09 10.03
CA VAL A 81 -0.26 -1.73 9.49
C VAL A 81 -0.61 -0.74 10.61
N ALA A 82 -1.54 -1.08 11.51
CA ALA A 82 -1.90 -0.22 12.64
C ALA A 82 -0.69 0.04 13.55
N TRP A 83 0.09 -1.00 13.85
CA TRP A 83 1.36 -0.87 14.57
C TRP A 83 2.34 0.04 13.83
N ALA A 84 2.51 -0.13 12.51
CA ALA A 84 3.42 0.68 11.71
C ALA A 84 3.00 2.15 11.68
N LEU A 85 1.69 2.45 11.61
CA LEU A 85 1.17 3.82 11.69
C LEU A 85 1.47 4.46 13.04
N ALA A 86 1.37 3.71 14.14
CA ALA A 86 1.76 4.20 15.46
C ALA A 86 3.25 4.56 15.52
N GLN A 87 4.13 3.72 14.95
CA GLN A 87 5.57 3.99 14.85
C GLN A 87 5.88 5.20 13.95
N VAL A 88 5.11 5.39 12.86
CA VAL A 88 5.23 6.56 12.00
C VAL A 88 4.87 7.82 12.76
N ARG A 89 3.76 7.82 13.50
CA ARG A 89 3.32 8.95 14.30
C ARG A 89 4.31 9.31 15.40
N GLU A 90 4.87 8.31 16.09
CA GLU A 90 5.91 8.53 17.11
C GLU A 90 7.16 9.20 16.51
N ARG A 91 7.57 8.77 15.31
CA ARG A 91 8.80 9.25 14.67
C ARG A 91 8.67 10.58 13.94
N TYR A 92 7.51 10.85 13.32
CA TYR A 92 7.33 11.96 12.38
C TYR A 92 6.18 12.92 12.80
N GLY A 93 5.47 12.62 13.88
CA GLY A 93 4.28 13.38 14.28
C GLY A 93 3.06 13.07 13.41
N ASP A 94 2.10 13.98 13.39
CA ASP A 94 0.81 13.83 12.70
C ASP A 94 0.90 14.16 11.19
N LEU A 95 1.93 13.69 10.51
CA LEU A 95 2.04 13.84 9.06
C LEU A 95 1.01 12.96 8.32
N PRO A 96 0.53 13.41 7.14
CA PRO A 96 -0.35 12.58 6.32
C PRO A 96 0.39 11.34 5.81
N VAL A 97 -0.30 10.20 5.83
CA VAL A 97 0.25 8.90 5.42
C VAL A 97 -0.45 8.37 4.18
N GLY A 98 0.34 7.89 3.23
CA GLY A 98 -0.12 7.08 2.11
C GLY A 98 0.22 5.60 2.32
N LEU A 99 -0.73 4.70 2.06
CA LEU A 99 -0.53 3.27 2.03
C LEU A 99 -0.41 2.80 0.58
N VAL A 100 0.66 2.08 0.24
CA VAL A 100 0.85 1.50 -1.10
C VAL A 100 1.13 0.01 -0.95
N GLY A 101 0.19 -0.84 -1.37
CA GLY A 101 0.28 -2.28 -1.14
C GLY A 101 0.11 -3.13 -2.40
N HIS A 102 0.76 -4.30 -2.43
CA HIS A 102 0.62 -5.28 -3.51
C HIS A 102 0.01 -6.59 -3.01
N SER A 103 -0.89 -7.18 -3.79
CA SER A 103 -1.51 -8.48 -3.49
C SER A 103 -2.20 -8.46 -2.12
N LEU A 104 -1.83 -9.33 -1.16
CA LEU A 104 -2.33 -9.26 0.22
C LEU A 104 -1.97 -7.95 0.93
N GLY A 105 -0.84 -7.32 0.61
CA GLY A 105 -0.52 -5.97 1.07
C GLY A 105 -1.47 -4.91 0.51
N GLY A 106 -1.96 -5.09 -0.71
CA GLY A 106 -3.00 -4.25 -1.30
C GLY A 106 -4.34 -4.39 -0.56
N ARG A 107 -4.71 -5.62 -0.17
CA ARG A 107 -5.87 -5.87 0.69
C ARG A 107 -5.71 -5.21 2.05
N ALA A 108 -4.53 -5.35 2.68
CA ALA A 108 -4.24 -4.70 3.96
C ALA A 108 -4.32 -3.18 3.85
N ALA A 109 -3.81 -2.58 2.76
CA ALA A 109 -3.90 -1.14 2.52
C ALA A 109 -5.36 -0.66 2.44
N LEU A 110 -6.22 -1.39 1.71
CA LEU A 110 -7.64 -1.06 1.62
C LEU A 110 -8.34 -1.16 2.97
N LEU A 111 -8.14 -2.26 3.72
CA LEU A 111 -8.82 -2.48 5.01
C LEU A 111 -8.29 -1.58 6.13
N ALA A 112 -7.01 -1.20 6.09
CA ALA A 112 -6.40 -0.28 7.05
C ALA A 112 -6.54 1.19 6.64
N GLY A 113 -7.06 1.49 5.47
CA GLY A 113 -7.12 2.85 4.92
C GLY A 113 -7.98 3.82 5.74
N ALA A 114 -8.92 3.31 6.53
CA ALA A 114 -9.74 4.12 7.43
C ALA A 114 -9.00 4.55 8.72
N LEU A 115 -7.83 3.97 9.02
CA LEU A 115 -7.08 4.28 10.23
C LEU A 115 -6.64 5.76 10.27
N PRO A 116 -6.50 6.32 11.48
CA PRO A 116 -6.09 7.72 11.65
C PRO A 116 -4.76 8.04 10.97
N GLY A 117 -4.67 9.22 10.36
CA GLY A 117 -3.48 9.69 9.64
C GLY A 117 -3.39 9.22 8.18
N VAL A 118 -4.14 8.19 7.78
CA VAL A 118 -4.15 7.74 6.37
C VAL A 118 -4.96 8.72 5.52
N ARG A 119 -4.36 9.20 4.44
CA ARG A 119 -4.95 10.12 3.45
C ARG A 119 -5.15 9.46 2.10
N SER A 120 -4.24 8.58 1.72
CA SER A 120 -4.21 7.97 0.39
C SER A 120 -3.97 6.48 0.48
N VAL A 121 -4.66 5.72 -0.37
CA VAL A 121 -4.51 4.27 -0.49
C VAL A 121 -4.28 3.90 -1.96
N VAL A 122 -3.21 3.17 -2.23
CA VAL A 122 -2.93 2.58 -3.54
C VAL A 122 -2.84 1.07 -3.40
N ALA A 123 -3.72 0.35 -4.08
CA ALA A 123 -3.74 -1.11 -4.11
C ALA A 123 -3.33 -1.63 -5.49
N LEU A 124 -2.18 -2.33 -5.55
CA LEU A 124 -1.60 -2.89 -6.76
C LEU A 124 -1.92 -4.39 -6.83
N ASN A 125 -2.67 -4.82 -7.85
CA ASN A 125 -3.12 -6.20 -8.00
C ASN A 125 -3.63 -6.78 -6.67
N PRO A 126 -4.55 -6.10 -5.93
CA PRO A 126 -4.95 -6.52 -4.61
C PRO A 126 -5.65 -7.89 -4.65
N TRP A 127 -5.27 -8.76 -3.72
CA TRP A 127 -5.94 -10.03 -3.53
C TRP A 127 -7.08 -9.85 -2.51
N VAL A 128 -8.29 -9.62 -2.98
CA VAL A 128 -9.46 -9.26 -2.18
C VAL A 128 -10.59 -10.27 -2.32
N TYR A 129 -11.47 -10.30 -1.31
CA TYR A 129 -12.77 -10.92 -1.41
C TYR A 129 -13.82 -9.85 -1.84
N PRO A 130 -14.87 -10.25 -2.58
CA PRO A 130 -15.95 -9.31 -2.95
C PRO A 130 -16.69 -8.70 -1.74
N THR A 131 -16.54 -9.33 -0.57
CA THR A 131 -17.12 -8.91 0.70
C THR A 131 -16.22 -7.99 1.52
N ASP A 132 -14.97 -7.76 1.11
CA ASP A 132 -14.10 -6.81 1.80
C ASP A 132 -14.69 -5.40 1.75
N ARG A 133 -14.81 -4.77 2.90
CA ARG A 133 -15.37 -3.42 3.06
C ARG A 133 -14.51 -2.63 4.05
N ALA A 134 -14.30 -1.37 3.72
CA ALA A 134 -13.77 -0.36 4.63
C ALA A 134 -14.43 0.98 4.27
N ASP A 135 -14.75 1.78 5.25
CA ASP A 135 -15.18 3.16 4.99
C ASP A 135 -13.95 4.01 4.67
N LEU A 136 -13.76 4.28 3.39
CA LEU A 136 -12.68 5.12 2.88
C LEU A 136 -13.18 6.48 2.41
N SER A 137 -14.33 6.92 2.90
CA SER A 137 -14.87 8.26 2.62
C SER A 137 -13.83 9.33 2.99
N GLY A 138 -13.59 10.26 2.08
CA GLY A 138 -12.59 11.33 2.25
C GLY A 138 -11.13 10.86 2.14
N ARG A 139 -10.89 9.63 1.66
CA ARG A 139 -9.55 9.15 1.29
C ARG A 139 -9.40 9.13 -0.23
N ASP A 140 -8.24 9.49 -0.73
CA ASP A 140 -7.90 9.28 -2.14
C ASP A 140 -7.55 7.80 -2.35
N VAL A 141 -8.30 7.10 -3.19
CA VAL A 141 -8.11 5.65 -3.40
C VAL A 141 -7.86 5.32 -4.86
N LEU A 142 -6.78 4.59 -5.13
CA LEU A 142 -6.44 4.04 -6.44
C LEU A 142 -6.28 2.52 -6.35
N VAL A 143 -7.00 1.82 -7.20
CA VAL A 143 -6.77 0.39 -7.44
C VAL A 143 -6.19 0.22 -8.84
N VAL A 144 -4.99 -0.32 -8.95
CA VAL A 144 -4.32 -0.64 -10.22
C VAL A 144 -4.31 -2.16 -10.39
N HIS A 145 -4.87 -2.67 -11.49
CA HIS A 145 -4.95 -4.11 -11.68
C HIS A 145 -4.62 -4.52 -13.11
N GLY A 146 -3.76 -5.54 -13.24
CA GLY A 146 -3.40 -6.12 -14.51
C GLY A 146 -4.54 -6.97 -15.09
N THR A 147 -4.87 -6.78 -16.38
CA THR A 147 -5.97 -7.51 -17.02
C THR A 147 -5.70 -9.02 -17.16
N ASP A 148 -4.42 -9.42 -17.21
CA ASP A 148 -3.98 -10.81 -17.30
C ASP A 148 -3.56 -11.41 -15.95
N ASP A 149 -3.99 -10.80 -14.84
CA ASP A 149 -3.73 -11.36 -13.51
C ASP A 149 -4.59 -12.61 -13.27
N ARG A 150 -3.91 -13.76 -13.13
CA ARG A 150 -4.54 -15.06 -12.87
C ARG A 150 -4.43 -15.51 -11.42
N ILE A 151 -3.82 -14.69 -10.56
CA ILE A 151 -3.63 -14.97 -9.12
C ILE A 151 -4.65 -14.22 -8.29
N ALA A 152 -4.81 -12.91 -8.57
CA ALA A 152 -5.84 -12.07 -7.99
C ALA A 152 -6.82 -11.65 -9.08
N SER A 153 -8.13 -11.75 -8.83
CA SER A 153 -9.15 -11.46 -9.83
C SER A 153 -9.33 -9.95 -10.02
N PRO A 154 -9.14 -9.43 -11.26
CA PRO A 154 -9.43 -8.04 -11.59
C PRO A 154 -10.89 -7.67 -11.32
N GLU A 155 -11.84 -8.60 -11.57
CA GLU A 155 -13.28 -8.38 -11.36
C GLU A 155 -13.60 -8.18 -9.89
N ARG A 156 -13.01 -9.02 -9.00
CA ARG A 156 -13.17 -8.85 -7.54
C ARG A 156 -12.62 -7.51 -7.07
N ALA A 157 -11.46 -7.13 -7.56
CA ALA A 157 -10.86 -5.84 -7.24
C ALA A 157 -11.72 -4.67 -7.74
N ARG A 158 -12.32 -4.79 -8.92
CA ARG A 158 -13.26 -3.79 -9.46
C ARG A 158 -14.53 -3.68 -8.61
N VAL A 159 -15.10 -4.83 -8.19
CA VAL A 159 -16.27 -4.85 -7.28
C VAL A 159 -15.95 -4.16 -5.96
N VAL A 160 -14.80 -4.44 -5.36
CA VAL A 160 -14.40 -3.77 -4.11
C VAL A 160 -14.19 -2.27 -4.35
N ALA A 161 -13.50 -1.88 -5.42
CA ALA A 161 -13.28 -0.47 -5.76
C ALA A 161 -14.61 0.29 -5.96
N SER A 162 -15.60 -0.33 -6.61
CA SER A 162 -16.92 0.30 -6.86
C SER A 162 -17.73 0.56 -5.58
N THR A 163 -17.36 -0.03 -4.46
CA THR A 163 -18.01 0.22 -3.15
C THR A 163 -17.37 1.39 -2.37
N ILE A 164 -16.28 1.93 -2.86
CA ILE A 164 -15.54 3.01 -2.22
C ILE A 164 -15.86 4.32 -2.98
N PRO A 165 -16.40 5.34 -2.31
CA PRO A 165 -16.66 6.62 -2.93
C PRO A 165 -15.41 7.21 -3.58
N ASP A 166 -15.53 7.72 -4.80
CA ASP A 166 -14.49 8.40 -5.58
C ASP A 166 -13.22 7.57 -5.84
N ALA A 167 -13.25 6.25 -5.60
CA ALA A 167 -12.13 5.39 -5.91
C ALA A 167 -11.88 5.29 -7.42
N THR A 168 -10.63 5.43 -7.82
CA THR A 168 -10.19 5.22 -9.21
C THR A 168 -9.76 3.77 -9.41
N PHE A 169 -10.28 3.12 -10.45
CA PHE A 169 -9.81 1.80 -10.89
C PHE A 169 -9.05 1.95 -12.22
N LEU A 170 -7.75 1.61 -12.22
CA LEU A 170 -6.87 1.70 -13.38
C LEU A 170 -6.49 0.29 -13.87
N PRO A 171 -7.02 -0.18 -15.01
CA PRO A 171 -6.58 -1.43 -15.61
C PRO A 171 -5.22 -1.23 -16.29
N VAL A 172 -4.34 -2.25 -16.19
CA VAL A 172 -3.07 -2.32 -16.92
C VAL A 172 -3.19 -3.46 -17.92
N ASP A 173 -3.31 -3.12 -19.19
CA ASP A 173 -3.49 -4.11 -20.25
C ASP A 173 -2.30 -5.07 -20.33
N GLY A 174 -2.58 -6.40 -20.42
CA GLY A 174 -1.60 -7.46 -20.38
C GLY A 174 -0.81 -7.56 -19.06
N GLY A 175 -1.14 -6.75 -18.05
CA GLY A 175 -0.51 -6.75 -16.74
C GLY A 175 -0.77 -8.07 -15.99
N LYS A 176 0.27 -8.63 -15.37
CA LYS A 176 0.21 -9.88 -14.58
C LYS A 176 0.46 -9.59 -13.10
N HIS A 177 0.07 -10.54 -12.25
CA HIS A 177 0.18 -10.42 -10.79
C HIS A 177 1.56 -9.96 -10.29
N ALA A 178 2.61 -10.51 -10.88
CA ALA A 178 3.98 -10.20 -10.47
C ALA A 178 4.48 -8.80 -10.87
N MET A 179 3.73 -8.06 -11.69
CA MET A 179 4.08 -6.71 -12.20
C MET A 179 5.44 -6.61 -12.94
N LEU A 180 6.05 -7.74 -13.32
CA LEU A 180 7.43 -7.73 -13.88
C LEU A 180 7.50 -7.03 -15.24
N ARG A 181 6.67 -7.46 -16.20
CA ARG A 181 6.68 -6.92 -17.56
C ARG A 181 6.21 -5.46 -17.65
N HIS A 182 5.23 -5.09 -16.81
CA HIS A 182 4.63 -3.76 -16.77
C HIS A 182 4.97 -3.01 -15.47
N GLY A 183 6.07 -3.39 -14.80
CA GLY A 183 6.48 -2.84 -13.51
C GLY A 183 6.51 -1.32 -13.50
N ALA A 184 7.11 -0.70 -14.52
CA ALA A 184 7.20 0.75 -14.62
C ALA A 184 5.83 1.45 -14.66
N THR A 185 4.79 0.82 -15.24
CA THR A 185 3.42 1.36 -15.27
C THR A 185 2.82 1.35 -13.87
N PHE A 186 2.88 0.23 -13.14
CA PHE A 186 2.41 0.12 -11.77
C PHE A 186 3.15 1.08 -10.83
N GLU A 187 4.48 1.13 -10.94
CA GLU A 187 5.32 2.00 -10.13
C GLU A 187 5.00 3.47 -10.35
N ARG A 188 4.81 3.87 -11.62
CA ARG A 188 4.45 5.25 -11.98
C ARG A 188 3.07 5.60 -11.46
N ALA A 189 2.06 4.78 -11.73
CA ALA A 189 0.70 5.01 -11.26
C ALA A 189 0.66 5.18 -9.72
N ALA A 190 1.37 4.30 -8.99
CA ALA A 190 1.45 4.39 -7.54
C ALA A 190 2.14 5.68 -7.07
N ALA A 191 3.28 6.03 -7.67
CA ALA A 191 4.03 7.22 -7.27
C ALA A 191 3.25 8.50 -7.58
N ASP A 192 2.75 8.66 -8.79
CA ASP A 192 2.07 9.87 -9.24
C ASP A 192 0.79 10.10 -8.40
N PHE A 193 0.01 9.05 -8.15
CA PHE A 193 -1.21 9.15 -7.37
C PHE A 193 -0.94 9.49 -5.90
N VAL A 194 -0.09 8.71 -5.20
CA VAL A 194 0.16 8.93 -3.78
C VAL A 194 0.80 10.29 -3.51
N LEU A 195 1.68 10.75 -4.39
CA LEU A 195 2.31 12.06 -4.24
C LEU A 195 1.34 13.21 -4.51
N SER A 196 0.50 13.09 -5.56
CA SER A 196 -0.53 14.10 -5.81
C SER A 196 -1.52 14.21 -4.64
N SER A 197 -1.87 13.10 -4.01
CA SER A 197 -2.75 13.08 -2.83
C SER A 197 -2.12 13.71 -1.60
N LEU A 198 -0.85 13.37 -1.31
CA LEU A 198 -0.19 13.79 -0.08
C LEU A 198 0.41 15.20 -0.14
N LEU A 199 0.81 15.65 -1.33
CA LEU A 199 1.52 16.91 -1.53
C LEU A 199 0.64 18.02 -2.13
N ARG A 200 -0.67 17.79 -2.22
CA ARG A 200 -1.60 18.90 -2.53
C ARG A 200 -1.44 19.97 -1.48
N SER A 201 -1.07 21.18 -1.90
CA SER A 201 -1.15 22.35 -1.06
C SER A 201 -2.60 22.48 -0.59
N SER A 202 -2.84 22.48 0.71
CA SER A 202 -4.12 22.91 1.25
C SER A 202 -4.29 24.36 0.79
N THR A 203 -5.02 24.60 -0.29
CA THR A 203 -5.51 25.94 -0.56
C THR A 203 -6.44 26.25 0.61
N PRO A 204 -6.12 27.22 1.48
CA PRO A 204 -7.07 27.61 2.49
C PRO A 204 -8.33 28.05 1.77
N GLY A 205 -9.45 27.37 2.05
CA GLY A 205 -10.75 27.73 1.52
C GLY A 205 -11.01 29.21 1.83
N GLY A 206 -11.27 29.95 0.78
CA GLY A 206 -11.77 31.32 0.87
C GLY A 206 -13.18 31.35 1.46
#